data_d7bd8db91bcf71297715bad4c1d68dd6
#
_entry.id   d7bd8db91bcf71297715bad4c1d68dd6
#
_cell.length_a   1.000
_cell.length_b   1.000
_cell.length_c   1.000
_cell.angle_alpha   90.00
_cell.angle_beta   90.00
_cell.angle_gamma   90.00
#
_symmetry.space_group_name_H-M   'P 1'
#
loop_
_entity.id
_entity.type
_entity.pdbx_description
1 polymer ?
#
loop_
_entity_poly.entity_id
_entity_poly.type
_entity_poly.pdbx_seq_one_letter_code
_entity_poly.pdbx_strand_id
1 'polypeptide(L)'
;MTLTDFYKAVNKLSKMFNWSGNSIQDEPRRNQVVVCQPLMLPFAKLPGVRRINKATVRRSVRHGLAKLGIGSPILVTTVPNACDYIGDFGESKVIYYCVDDFSEWPGLEKMMVKKMEEELIEKSDRLIATSHKLFDKLSRSEKPTYLLTHGVDTEFFQQSIAREHALLDGIPRPRAGYYGLFDERSDHDLLAQLAQRMPDVSFVITGRVESGALSRKRLPNVYFTGSVPYTELPAMVNGWDVLILPYVISDLTDAISPLKLKEYLATGKSIVSSPIPEVLKMKEYVFLAKTAEEWEKSLRSCLDRPENGKQKPGADFWANETWEKKAKQFLDDVQD
;
A
#
# COMPACT_ATOMS: atom_id res chain seq x y z
N MET A 1 -3.11 -13.19 -27.21
CA MET A 1 -4.02 -13.65 -26.14
C MET A 1 -3.91 -15.17 -26.08
N THR A 2 -3.34 -15.71 -25.03
CA THR A 2 -3.24 -17.17 -24.87
C THR A 2 -4.55 -17.70 -24.28
N LEU A 3 -4.86 -18.99 -24.51
CA LEU A 3 -6.01 -19.68 -23.91
C LEU A 3 -6.03 -19.51 -22.38
N THR A 4 -4.86 -19.41 -21.77
CA THR A 4 -4.66 -19.20 -20.32
C THR A 4 -5.15 -17.83 -19.86
N ASP A 5 -4.97 -16.78 -20.69
CA ASP A 5 -5.44 -15.42 -20.38
C ASP A 5 -6.98 -15.33 -20.48
N PHE A 6 -7.55 -16.03 -21.44
CA PHE A 6 -9.00 -16.15 -21.57
C PHE A 6 -9.62 -16.90 -20.39
N TYR A 7 -9.00 -18.01 -19.94
CA TYR A 7 -9.49 -18.78 -18.80
C TYR A 7 -9.40 -18.01 -17.48
N LYS A 8 -8.31 -17.22 -17.27
CA LYS A 8 -8.18 -16.33 -16.11
C LYS A 8 -9.25 -15.22 -16.11
N ALA A 9 -9.56 -14.66 -17.28
CA ALA A 9 -10.58 -13.65 -17.43
C ALA A 9 -11.99 -14.20 -17.17
N VAL A 10 -12.31 -15.40 -17.69
CA VAL A 10 -13.60 -16.08 -17.47
C VAL A 10 -13.77 -16.46 -16.00
N ASN A 11 -12.72 -16.98 -15.34
CA ASN A 11 -12.77 -17.28 -13.89
C ASN A 11 -12.89 -16.01 -13.02
N LYS A 12 -12.30 -14.89 -13.45
CA LYS A 12 -12.48 -13.61 -12.76
C LYS A 12 -13.91 -13.08 -12.95
N LEU A 13 -14.47 -13.23 -14.14
CA LEU A 13 -15.86 -12.88 -14.41
C LEU A 13 -16.84 -13.76 -13.62
N SER A 14 -16.64 -15.09 -13.56
CA SER A 14 -17.51 -15.99 -12.80
C SER A 14 -17.50 -15.69 -11.29
N LYS A 15 -16.35 -15.33 -10.72
CA LYS A 15 -16.24 -14.90 -9.31
C LYS A 15 -16.94 -13.55 -9.06
N MET A 16 -16.99 -12.67 -10.05
CA MET A 16 -17.71 -11.39 -9.97
C MET A 16 -19.23 -11.55 -10.07
N PHE A 17 -19.72 -12.54 -10.83
CA PHE A 17 -21.15 -12.83 -10.93
C PHE A 17 -21.74 -13.49 -9.66
N ASN A 18 -20.94 -14.14 -8.84
CA ASN A 18 -21.39 -14.77 -7.59
C ASN A 18 -21.36 -13.83 -6.36
N TRP A 19 -21.01 -12.56 -6.54
CA TRP A 19 -21.06 -11.57 -5.45
C TRP A 19 -22.31 -10.69 -5.59
N SER A 20 -23.43 -11.20 -5.15
CA SER A 20 -24.64 -10.42 -4.85
C SER A 20 -24.67 -10.14 -3.35
N GLY A 21 -24.05 -9.04 -2.93
CA GLY A 21 -24.06 -8.61 -1.54
C GLY A 21 -24.24 -7.10 -1.46
N ASN A 22 -25.46 -6.60 -1.65
CA ASN A 22 -25.85 -5.25 -1.25
C ASN A 22 -26.12 -5.27 0.25
N SER A 23 -25.15 -4.88 1.06
CA SER A 23 -25.42 -4.48 2.44
C SER A 23 -25.61 -2.96 2.48
N ILE A 24 -26.86 -2.53 2.43
CA ILE A 24 -27.24 -1.15 2.73
C ILE A 24 -27.48 -1.12 4.23
N GLN A 25 -26.61 -0.42 4.98
CA GLN A 25 -26.92 -0.01 6.34
C GLN A 25 -27.59 1.38 6.25
N ASP A 26 -28.80 1.45 6.74
CA ASP A 26 -29.54 2.72 6.89
C ASP A 26 -29.03 3.45 8.13
N GLU A 27 -28.07 4.38 7.95
CA GLU A 27 -27.69 5.36 8.94
C GLU A 27 -27.94 6.80 8.43
N PRO A 28 -28.08 7.80 9.32
CA PRO A 28 -28.55 9.13 8.93
C PRO A 28 -27.61 9.83 7.93
N ARG A 29 -28.20 10.55 7.01
CA ARG A 29 -27.66 11.11 5.76
C ARG A 29 -26.29 11.80 5.77
N ARG A 30 -25.68 12.08 6.92
CA ARG A 30 -24.37 12.77 7.01
C ARG A 30 -23.15 11.86 6.85
N ASN A 31 -23.30 10.52 6.96
CA ASN A 31 -22.18 9.56 6.87
C ASN A 31 -22.47 8.37 5.94
N GLN A 32 -23.32 8.55 4.93
CA GLN A 32 -23.63 7.46 4.00
C GLN A 32 -22.49 7.25 3.00
N VAL A 33 -21.94 6.06 2.99
CA VAL A 33 -21.00 5.58 1.96
C VAL A 33 -21.72 4.66 1.02
N VAL A 34 -21.72 4.97 -0.28
CA VAL A 34 -22.23 4.09 -1.32
C VAL A 34 -21.05 3.50 -2.08
N VAL A 35 -20.90 2.19 -1.99
CA VAL A 35 -19.85 1.47 -2.74
C VAL A 35 -20.39 1.11 -4.12
N CYS A 36 -19.74 1.61 -5.17
CA CYS A 36 -20.03 1.29 -6.55
C CYS A 36 -18.97 0.34 -7.10
N GLN A 37 -19.40 -0.83 -7.62
CA GLN A 37 -18.50 -1.81 -8.22
C GLN A 37 -18.91 -2.03 -9.69
N PRO A 38 -18.55 -1.12 -10.61
CA PRO A 38 -18.87 -1.29 -12.01
C PRO A 38 -18.16 -2.50 -12.61
N LEU A 39 -18.87 -3.26 -13.45
CA LEU A 39 -18.25 -4.32 -14.21
C LEU A 39 -17.30 -3.72 -15.24
N MET A 40 -16.01 -4.09 -15.16
CA MET A 40 -14.98 -3.60 -16.07
C MET A 40 -14.36 -4.76 -16.86
N LEU A 41 -14.19 -4.54 -18.15
CA LEU A 41 -13.49 -5.48 -19.03
C LEU A 41 -11.98 -5.29 -18.88
N PRO A 42 -11.19 -6.38 -18.68
CA PRO A 42 -9.76 -6.29 -18.37
C PRO A 42 -8.87 -5.98 -19.59
N PHE A 43 -9.43 -5.90 -20.80
CA PHE A 43 -8.68 -5.78 -22.05
C PHE A 43 -8.70 -4.36 -22.61
N ALA A 44 -8.17 -3.38 -21.85
CA ALA A 44 -8.18 -1.96 -22.22
C ALA A 44 -7.53 -1.64 -23.59
N LYS A 45 -6.67 -2.53 -24.11
CA LYS A 45 -6.03 -2.40 -25.44
C LYS A 45 -6.98 -2.70 -26.60
N LEU A 46 -8.06 -3.43 -26.37
CA LEU A 46 -8.99 -3.75 -27.45
C LEU A 46 -9.84 -2.54 -27.84
N PRO A 47 -10.04 -2.29 -29.14
CA PRO A 47 -10.88 -1.19 -29.60
C PRO A 47 -12.27 -1.24 -28.96
N GLY A 48 -12.74 -0.10 -28.46
CA GLY A 48 -14.06 0.03 -27.83
C GLY A 48 -14.14 -0.36 -26.36
N VAL A 49 -13.20 -1.14 -25.79
CA VAL A 49 -13.25 -1.56 -24.38
C VAL A 49 -13.19 -0.37 -23.43
N ARG A 50 -12.33 0.62 -23.69
CA ARG A 50 -12.30 1.86 -22.89
C ARG A 50 -13.67 2.57 -22.88
N ARG A 51 -14.39 2.61 -24.01
CA ARG A 51 -15.73 3.23 -24.10
C ARG A 51 -16.77 2.45 -23.29
N ILE A 52 -16.73 1.11 -23.33
CA ILE A 52 -17.62 0.25 -22.54
C ILE A 52 -17.33 0.48 -21.05
N ASN A 53 -16.08 0.42 -20.64
CA ASN A 53 -15.68 0.66 -19.26
C ASN A 53 -16.08 2.06 -18.77
N LYS A 54 -15.85 3.09 -19.60
CA LYS A 54 -16.34 4.46 -19.33
C LYS A 54 -17.85 4.49 -19.09
N ALA A 55 -18.64 3.85 -19.95
CA ALA A 55 -20.09 3.85 -19.84
C ALA A 55 -20.58 3.13 -18.57
N THR A 56 -19.95 2.00 -18.20
CA THR A 56 -20.32 1.26 -16.98
C THR A 56 -19.95 2.02 -15.71
N VAL A 57 -18.75 2.62 -15.64
CA VAL A 57 -18.33 3.47 -14.52
C VAL A 57 -19.26 4.67 -14.39
N ARG A 58 -19.48 5.40 -15.50
CA ARG A 58 -20.36 6.57 -15.52
C ARG A 58 -21.76 6.26 -15.00
N ARG A 59 -22.37 5.16 -15.49
CA ARG A 59 -23.71 4.74 -15.05
C ARG A 59 -23.74 4.41 -13.57
N SER A 60 -22.76 3.66 -13.07
CA SER A 60 -22.67 3.22 -11.69
C SER A 60 -22.49 4.41 -10.73
N VAL A 61 -21.55 5.30 -11.05
CA VAL A 61 -21.27 6.48 -10.21
C VAL A 61 -22.44 7.46 -10.21
N ARG A 62 -23.04 7.77 -11.39
CA ARG A 62 -24.22 8.63 -11.47
C ARG A 62 -25.41 8.08 -10.68
N HIS A 63 -25.60 6.76 -10.69
CA HIS A 63 -26.64 6.12 -9.86
C HIS A 63 -26.36 6.34 -8.36
N GLY A 64 -25.10 6.15 -7.93
CA GLY A 64 -24.69 6.39 -6.55
C GLY A 64 -24.87 7.86 -6.12
N LEU A 65 -24.47 8.82 -6.97
CA LEU A 65 -24.64 10.24 -6.72
C LEU A 65 -26.13 10.63 -6.60
N ALA A 66 -26.96 10.12 -7.51
CA ALA A 66 -28.41 10.37 -7.47
C ALA A 66 -29.05 9.82 -6.19
N LYS A 67 -28.62 8.61 -5.75
CA LYS A 67 -29.08 7.99 -4.49
C LYS A 67 -28.72 8.83 -3.26
N LEU A 68 -27.54 9.47 -3.28
CA LEU A 68 -27.08 10.34 -2.20
C LEU A 68 -27.57 11.79 -2.32
N GLY A 69 -28.23 12.17 -3.42
CA GLY A 69 -28.68 13.52 -3.69
C GLY A 69 -27.52 14.51 -3.93
N ILE A 70 -26.37 14.03 -4.44
CA ILE A 70 -25.18 14.84 -4.70
C ILE A 70 -25.23 15.33 -6.16
N GLY A 71 -25.29 16.66 -6.34
CA GLY A 71 -25.35 17.27 -7.68
C GLY A 71 -23.99 17.71 -8.23
N SER A 72 -23.07 18.12 -7.35
CA SER A 72 -21.75 18.65 -7.74
C SER A 72 -20.67 18.07 -6.81
N PRO A 73 -20.18 16.84 -7.08
CA PRO A 73 -19.20 16.19 -6.23
C PRO A 73 -17.80 16.78 -6.41
N ILE A 74 -16.91 16.56 -5.43
CA ILE A 74 -15.48 16.61 -5.64
C ILE A 74 -15.04 15.20 -6.06
N LEU A 75 -14.37 15.09 -7.21
CA LEU A 75 -13.83 13.83 -7.69
C LEU A 75 -12.39 13.67 -7.20
N VAL A 76 -12.15 12.66 -6.35
CA VAL A 76 -10.80 12.25 -5.96
C VAL A 76 -10.49 10.92 -6.62
N THR A 77 -9.37 10.84 -7.33
CA THR A 77 -8.95 9.61 -8.01
C THR A 77 -7.50 9.27 -7.72
N THR A 78 -7.22 7.96 -7.61
CA THR A 78 -5.86 7.46 -7.36
C THR A 78 -5.26 6.73 -8.57
N VAL A 79 -6.03 6.53 -9.64
CA VAL A 79 -5.62 5.69 -10.78
C VAL A 79 -5.63 6.45 -12.10
N PRO A 80 -4.60 6.31 -12.96
CA PRO A 80 -4.47 7.06 -14.20
C PRO A 80 -5.63 6.90 -15.20
N ASN A 81 -6.26 5.72 -15.25
CA ASN A 81 -7.38 5.47 -16.17
C ASN A 81 -8.65 6.26 -15.83
N ALA A 82 -8.68 6.97 -14.70
CA ALA A 82 -9.76 7.90 -14.39
C ALA A 82 -9.85 9.07 -15.39
N CYS A 83 -8.78 9.38 -16.12
CA CYS A 83 -8.79 10.38 -17.20
C CYS A 83 -9.93 10.17 -18.21
N ASP A 84 -10.41 8.93 -18.35
CA ASP A 84 -11.49 8.57 -19.29
C ASP A 84 -12.86 9.13 -18.92
N TYR A 85 -13.14 9.35 -17.61
CA TYR A 85 -14.49 9.72 -17.14
C TYR A 85 -14.55 11.04 -16.36
N ILE A 86 -13.44 11.78 -16.27
CA ILE A 86 -13.47 13.17 -15.78
C ILE A 86 -14.38 14.00 -16.68
N GLY A 87 -15.21 14.87 -16.07
CA GLY A 87 -16.23 15.65 -16.73
C GLY A 87 -17.60 14.94 -16.88
N ASP A 88 -17.69 13.66 -16.51
CA ASP A 88 -18.92 12.89 -16.66
C ASP A 88 -19.87 12.99 -15.47
N PHE A 89 -19.45 13.57 -14.32
CA PHE A 89 -20.23 13.54 -13.07
C PHE A 89 -20.73 14.92 -12.63
N GLY A 90 -20.38 15.98 -13.36
CA GLY A 90 -20.68 17.36 -12.96
C GLY A 90 -19.88 17.79 -11.73
N GLU A 91 -18.68 17.23 -11.59
CA GLU A 91 -17.77 17.49 -10.51
C GLU A 91 -17.36 18.96 -10.43
N SER A 92 -17.35 19.52 -9.21
CA SER A 92 -16.93 20.90 -8.94
C SER A 92 -15.40 21.03 -8.88
N LYS A 93 -14.70 19.97 -8.56
CA LYS A 93 -13.24 19.91 -8.48
C LYS A 93 -12.76 18.50 -8.76
N VAL A 94 -11.61 18.38 -9.41
CA VAL A 94 -10.93 17.11 -9.71
C VAL A 94 -9.58 17.08 -9.01
N ILE A 95 -9.33 16.03 -8.22
CA ILE A 95 -8.11 15.84 -7.46
C ILE A 95 -7.47 14.52 -7.86
N TYR A 96 -6.26 14.59 -8.38
CA TYR A 96 -5.43 13.39 -8.56
C TYR A 96 -4.61 13.15 -7.29
N TYR A 97 -4.97 12.11 -6.54
CA TYR A 97 -4.25 11.63 -5.37
C TYR A 97 -3.33 10.48 -5.79
N CYS A 98 -2.10 10.82 -6.16
CA CYS A 98 -1.09 9.90 -6.67
C CYS A 98 -0.46 9.11 -5.53
N VAL A 99 -0.79 7.84 -5.44
CA VAL A 99 -0.35 6.91 -4.37
C VAL A 99 0.83 6.04 -4.79
N ASP A 100 1.00 5.81 -6.11
CA ASP A 100 2.06 4.98 -6.69
C ASP A 100 2.44 5.48 -8.09
N ASP A 101 3.62 5.12 -8.58
CA ASP A 101 3.95 5.23 -10.00
C ASP A 101 3.42 4.01 -10.78
N PHE A 102 2.15 4.09 -11.19
CA PHE A 102 1.50 3.01 -11.91
C PHE A 102 2.19 2.65 -13.24
N SER A 103 3.01 3.55 -13.79
CA SER A 103 3.75 3.25 -15.02
C SER A 103 4.86 2.23 -14.81
N GLU A 104 5.31 2.04 -13.57
CA GLU A 104 6.35 1.08 -13.20
C GLU A 104 5.77 -0.26 -12.69
N TRP A 105 4.44 -0.41 -12.63
CA TRP A 105 3.82 -1.64 -12.16
C TRP A 105 3.94 -2.78 -13.18
N PRO A 106 4.40 -3.97 -12.74
CA PRO A 106 4.48 -5.15 -13.59
C PRO A 106 3.15 -5.52 -14.23
N GLY A 107 3.20 -5.87 -15.52
CA GLY A 107 2.00 -6.27 -16.28
C GLY A 107 1.17 -5.11 -16.83
N LEU A 108 1.45 -3.87 -16.48
CA LEU A 108 0.87 -2.69 -17.09
C LEU A 108 1.73 -2.22 -18.27
N GLU A 109 1.10 -1.58 -19.26
CA GLU A 109 1.83 -1.01 -20.36
C GLU A 109 2.30 0.41 -20.01
N LYS A 110 3.61 0.55 -19.79
CA LYS A 110 4.24 1.76 -19.30
C LYS A 110 3.86 3.03 -20.08
N MET A 111 3.94 2.98 -21.43
CA MET A 111 3.64 4.14 -22.26
C MET A 111 2.17 4.54 -22.25
N MET A 112 1.27 3.54 -22.20
CA MET A 112 -0.17 3.79 -22.12
C MET A 112 -0.53 4.41 -20.77
N VAL A 113 0.03 3.88 -19.68
CA VAL A 113 -0.21 4.40 -18.32
C VAL A 113 0.32 5.82 -18.18
N LYS A 114 1.53 6.11 -18.68
CA LYS A 114 2.09 7.46 -18.69
C LYS A 114 1.19 8.45 -19.43
N LYS A 115 0.72 8.08 -20.61
CA LYS A 115 -0.19 8.95 -21.37
C LYS A 115 -1.50 9.20 -20.63
N MET A 116 -2.08 8.16 -19.99
CA MET A 116 -3.28 8.33 -19.18
C MET A 116 -3.03 9.22 -17.97
N GLU A 117 -1.87 9.11 -17.34
CA GLU A 117 -1.48 9.97 -16.21
C GLU A 117 -1.30 11.43 -16.66
N GLU A 118 -0.65 11.68 -17.80
CA GLU A 118 -0.53 13.01 -18.39
C GLU A 118 -1.90 13.64 -18.66
N GLU A 119 -2.83 12.88 -19.29
CA GLU A 119 -4.22 13.33 -19.49
C GLU A 119 -4.94 13.59 -18.17
N LEU A 120 -4.70 12.77 -17.14
CA LEU A 120 -5.28 12.94 -15.82
C LEU A 120 -4.78 14.20 -15.13
N ILE A 121 -3.45 14.44 -15.17
CA ILE A 121 -2.81 15.64 -14.63
C ILE A 121 -3.39 16.90 -15.27
N GLU A 122 -3.49 16.91 -16.60
CA GLU A 122 -4.03 18.04 -17.36
C GLU A 122 -5.46 18.37 -16.94
N LYS A 123 -6.31 17.34 -16.71
CA LYS A 123 -7.72 17.49 -16.34
C LYS A 123 -7.95 17.73 -14.84
N SER A 124 -6.92 17.58 -14.02
CA SER A 124 -7.02 17.76 -12.57
C SER A 124 -6.85 19.22 -12.18
N ASP A 125 -7.59 19.66 -11.16
CA ASP A 125 -7.41 20.98 -10.57
C ASP A 125 -6.28 21.00 -9.55
N ARG A 126 -6.06 19.88 -8.85
CA ARG A 126 -5.02 19.72 -7.83
C ARG A 126 -4.39 18.35 -7.89
N LEU A 127 -3.11 18.29 -7.49
CA LEU A 127 -2.32 17.07 -7.44
C LEU A 127 -1.85 16.85 -6.01
N ILE A 128 -2.02 15.63 -5.51
CA ILE A 128 -1.53 15.23 -4.20
C ILE A 128 -0.64 14.01 -4.38
N ALA A 129 0.56 14.05 -3.83
CA ALA A 129 1.53 12.97 -3.89
C ALA A 129 1.78 12.37 -2.51
N THR A 130 1.91 11.04 -2.42
CA THR A 130 2.17 10.35 -1.15
C THR A 130 3.65 10.19 -0.82
N SER A 131 4.55 10.41 -1.79
CA SER A 131 6.00 10.37 -1.61
C SER A 131 6.67 11.58 -2.25
N HIS A 132 7.89 11.88 -1.81
CA HIS A 132 8.64 13.00 -2.38
C HIS A 132 8.98 12.78 -3.86
N LYS A 133 9.30 11.55 -4.27
CA LYS A 133 9.55 11.22 -5.68
C LYS A 133 8.34 11.49 -6.56
N LEU A 134 7.15 11.11 -6.09
CA LEU A 134 5.90 11.42 -6.78
C LEU A 134 5.61 12.93 -6.78
N PHE A 135 5.87 13.61 -5.66
CA PHE A 135 5.75 15.07 -5.58
C PHE A 135 6.64 15.78 -6.60
N ASP A 136 7.92 15.41 -6.66
CA ASP A 136 8.87 15.98 -7.63
C ASP A 136 8.46 15.71 -9.09
N LYS A 137 7.88 14.52 -9.35
CA LYS A 137 7.33 14.14 -10.65
C LYS A 137 6.15 15.03 -11.04
N LEU A 138 5.18 15.19 -10.15
CA LEU A 138 3.93 15.92 -10.40
C LEU A 138 4.13 17.44 -10.44
N SER A 139 5.05 17.98 -9.65
CA SER A 139 5.35 19.41 -9.59
C SER A 139 5.90 19.99 -10.90
N ARG A 140 6.29 19.12 -11.86
CA ARG A 140 6.71 19.54 -13.21
C ARG A 140 5.54 20.02 -14.10
N SER A 141 4.31 19.79 -13.67
CA SER A 141 3.10 20.09 -14.45
C SER A 141 2.55 21.50 -14.26
N GLU A 142 3.19 22.36 -13.45
CA GLU A 142 2.71 23.70 -13.08
C GLU A 142 1.34 23.72 -12.35
N LYS A 143 0.74 22.56 -12.09
CA LYS A 143 -0.50 22.44 -11.30
C LYS A 143 -0.20 22.57 -9.81
N PRO A 144 -1.14 23.13 -9.01
CA PRO A 144 -1.03 23.09 -7.55
C PRO A 144 -0.80 21.66 -7.07
N THR A 145 0.38 21.41 -6.49
CA THR A 145 0.83 20.08 -6.08
C THR A 145 1.19 20.07 -4.60
N TYR A 146 0.70 19.11 -3.88
CA TYR A 146 0.86 18.99 -2.43
C TYR A 146 1.46 17.63 -2.05
N LEU A 147 2.28 17.62 -1.01
CA LEU A 147 2.82 16.38 -0.44
C LEU A 147 1.97 15.97 0.77
N LEU A 148 1.32 14.82 0.67
CA LEU A 148 0.51 14.24 1.74
C LEU A 148 0.90 12.79 1.96
N THR A 149 1.87 12.55 2.83
CA THR A 149 2.29 11.19 3.20
C THR A 149 1.20 10.48 4.01
N HIS A 150 1.27 9.15 4.07
CA HIS A 150 0.29 8.36 4.84
C HIS A 150 0.26 8.72 6.32
N GLY A 151 -0.90 8.61 6.93
CA GLY A 151 -1.06 8.66 8.39
C GLY A 151 -0.82 7.30 9.03
N VAL A 152 -0.84 7.28 10.36
CA VAL A 152 -0.76 6.05 11.17
C VAL A 152 -1.67 6.17 12.38
N ASP A 153 -2.27 5.05 12.79
CA ASP A 153 -2.93 4.91 14.08
C ASP A 153 -1.90 4.51 15.13
N THR A 154 -1.32 5.51 15.79
CA THR A 154 -0.26 5.30 16.77
C THR A 154 -0.76 4.58 18.02
N GLU A 155 -1.96 4.92 18.49
CA GLU A 155 -2.54 4.29 19.68
C GLU A 155 -2.79 2.80 19.46
N PHE A 156 -3.26 2.45 18.26
CA PHE A 156 -3.49 1.07 17.87
C PHE A 156 -2.21 0.22 17.88
N PHE A 157 -1.08 0.75 17.40
CA PHE A 157 0.19 0.01 17.39
C PHE A 157 0.99 0.11 18.70
N GLN A 158 0.69 1.09 19.56
CA GLN A 158 1.33 1.27 20.88
C GLN A 158 0.61 0.56 22.01
N GLN A 159 -0.60 0.01 21.76
CA GLN A 159 -1.37 -0.66 22.78
C GLN A 159 -0.59 -1.81 23.44
N SER A 160 -0.75 -1.95 24.74
CA SER A 160 -0.18 -3.09 25.47
C SER A 160 -0.92 -4.38 25.10
N ILE A 161 -0.19 -5.37 24.62
CA ILE A 161 -0.73 -6.67 24.21
C ILE A 161 -0.31 -7.71 25.24
N ALA A 162 -1.30 -8.28 25.94
CA ALA A 162 -1.06 -9.27 26.99
C ALA A 162 -0.60 -10.64 26.47
N ARG A 163 -0.94 -10.99 25.24
CA ARG A 163 -0.59 -12.29 24.62
C ARG A 163 -0.25 -12.14 23.16
N GLU A 164 0.77 -12.88 22.72
CA GLU A 164 1.11 -13.03 21.30
C GLU A 164 0.00 -13.73 20.53
N HIS A 165 -0.02 -13.54 19.22
CA HIS A 165 -0.99 -14.16 18.33
C HIS A 165 -0.78 -15.69 18.28
N ALA A 166 -1.87 -16.49 18.33
CA ALA A 166 -1.81 -17.95 18.36
C ALA A 166 -1.11 -18.58 17.13
N LEU A 167 -1.13 -17.93 15.98
CA LEU A 167 -0.38 -18.40 14.79
C LEU A 167 1.15 -18.39 14.98
N LEU A 168 1.64 -17.80 16.07
CA LEU A 168 3.06 -17.82 16.42
C LEU A 168 3.43 -18.97 17.37
N ASP A 169 2.42 -19.70 17.86
CA ASP A 169 2.66 -20.85 18.72
C ASP A 169 3.51 -21.91 17.99
N GLY A 170 4.60 -22.33 18.62
CA GLY A 170 5.54 -23.29 18.04
C GLY A 170 6.56 -22.73 17.05
N ILE A 171 6.49 -21.44 16.67
CA ILE A 171 7.55 -20.81 15.90
C ILE A 171 8.67 -20.37 16.85
N PRO A 172 9.91 -20.85 16.68
CA PRO A 172 11.01 -20.52 17.58
C PRO A 172 11.36 -19.01 17.58
N ARG A 173 11.89 -18.53 18.70
CA ARG A 173 12.55 -17.22 18.78
C ARG A 173 14.06 -17.38 18.56
N PRO A 174 14.78 -16.32 18.09
CA PRO A 174 14.23 -14.99 17.77
C PRO A 174 13.47 -14.95 16.44
N ARG A 175 12.49 -14.03 16.32
CA ARG A 175 11.61 -13.89 15.16
C ARG A 175 11.81 -12.55 14.47
N ALA A 176 12.15 -12.58 13.18
CA ALA A 176 12.15 -11.42 12.29
C ALA A 176 10.83 -11.39 11.50
N GLY A 177 10.00 -10.37 11.71
CA GLY A 177 8.64 -10.34 11.22
C GLY A 177 8.36 -9.30 10.14
N TYR A 178 7.51 -9.69 9.18
CA TYR A 178 6.92 -8.83 8.16
C TYR A 178 5.42 -9.10 8.06
N TYR A 179 4.60 -8.07 7.90
CA TYR A 179 3.21 -8.23 7.52
C TYR A 179 2.83 -7.43 6.27
N GLY A 180 1.84 -7.93 5.57
CA GLY A 180 1.25 -7.32 4.37
C GLY A 180 1.38 -8.19 3.14
N LEU A 181 1.14 -7.59 1.98
CA LEU A 181 1.34 -8.26 0.70
C LEU A 181 2.85 -8.40 0.44
N PHE A 182 3.30 -9.64 0.27
CA PHE A 182 4.67 -9.98 -0.07
C PHE A 182 4.73 -10.33 -1.56
N ASP A 183 4.95 -9.31 -2.39
CA ASP A 183 4.91 -9.33 -3.85
C ASP A 183 6.26 -8.96 -4.47
N GLU A 184 6.27 -8.56 -5.74
CA GLU A 184 7.46 -8.16 -6.49
C GLU A 184 8.20 -6.94 -5.92
N ARG A 185 7.60 -6.17 -5.02
CA ARG A 185 8.27 -5.08 -4.28
C ARG A 185 9.13 -5.59 -3.15
N SER A 186 8.92 -6.82 -2.73
CA SER A 186 9.65 -7.49 -1.64
C SER A 186 10.77 -8.33 -2.20
N ASP A 187 11.96 -8.26 -1.61
CA ASP A 187 13.13 -9.00 -2.05
C ASP A 187 13.09 -10.44 -1.54
N HIS A 188 12.49 -11.30 -2.37
CA HIS A 188 12.37 -12.74 -2.11
C HIS A 188 13.73 -13.46 -2.06
N ASP A 189 14.71 -13.02 -2.87
CA ASP A 189 16.03 -13.65 -2.91
C ASP A 189 16.86 -13.23 -1.71
N LEU A 190 16.81 -11.98 -1.29
CA LEU A 190 17.41 -11.51 -0.05
C LEU A 190 16.89 -12.30 1.14
N LEU A 191 15.56 -12.44 1.28
CA LEU A 191 14.97 -13.18 2.38
C LEU A 191 15.40 -14.64 2.39
N ALA A 192 15.50 -15.28 1.21
CA ALA A 192 16.00 -16.64 1.09
C ALA A 192 17.49 -16.78 1.50
N GLN A 193 18.32 -15.79 1.14
CA GLN A 193 19.73 -15.75 1.56
C GLN A 193 19.85 -15.56 3.08
N LEU A 194 19.05 -14.65 3.66
CA LEU A 194 19.05 -14.41 5.10
C LEU A 194 18.63 -15.67 5.87
N ALA A 195 17.60 -16.37 5.41
CA ALA A 195 17.16 -17.62 6.03
C ALA A 195 18.26 -18.71 6.04
N GLN A 196 19.06 -18.78 4.98
CA GLN A 196 20.19 -19.71 4.91
C GLN A 196 21.36 -19.29 5.82
N ARG A 197 21.64 -17.98 5.92
CA ARG A 197 22.75 -17.43 6.71
C ARG A 197 22.45 -17.40 8.22
N MET A 198 21.16 -17.31 8.58
CA MET A 198 20.68 -17.19 9.95
C MET A 198 19.69 -18.32 10.30
N PRO A 199 20.15 -19.59 10.33
CA PRO A 199 19.27 -20.74 10.55
C PRO A 199 18.64 -20.77 11.95
N ASP A 200 19.18 -20.00 12.87
CA ASP A 200 18.71 -19.80 14.24
C ASP A 200 17.65 -18.70 14.39
N VAL A 201 17.34 -17.97 13.32
CA VAL A 201 16.31 -16.93 13.29
C VAL A 201 15.10 -17.38 12.51
N SER A 202 13.91 -17.22 13.05
CA SER A 202 12.63 -17.48 12.37
C SER A 202 12.18 -16.24 11.60
N PHE A 203 12.05 -16.34 10.28
CA PHE A 203 11.49 -15.30 9.42
C PHE A 203 10.00 -15.53 9.27
N VAL A 204 9.18 -14.63 9.83
CA VAL A 204 7.71 -14.77 9.87
C VAL A 204 7.08 -13.78 8.90
N ILE A 205 6.41 -14.30 7.87
CA ILE A 205 5.72 -13.52 6.85
C ILE A 205 4.21 -13.69 7.02
N THR A 206 3.57 -12.62 7.47
CA THR A 206 2.11 -12.55 7.70
C THR A 206 1.43 -11.80 6.58
N GLY A 207 0.53 -12.46 5.88
CA GLY A 207 -0.21 -11.88 4.76
C GLY A 207 -0.21 -12.77 3.52
N ARG A 208 -0.72 -12.20 2.42
CA ARG A 208 -0.70 -12.88 1.12
C ARG A 208 0.70 -12.80 0.52
N VAL A 209 1.19 -13.95 0.06
CA VAL A 209 2.47 -14.05 -0.66
C VAL A 209 2.16 -14.35 -2.13
N GLU A 210 2.66 -13.51 -3.02
CA GLU A 210 2.57 -13.77 -4.46
C GLU A 210 3.71 -14.71 -4.91
N SER A 211 3.50 -15.38 -6.05
CA SER A 211 4.44 -16.39 -6.54
C SER A 211 5.80 -15.78 -6.87
N GLY A 212 6.80 -16.10 -6.06
CA GLY A 212 8.20 -15.69 -6.22
C GLY A 212 9.17 -16.81 -5.88
N ALA A 213 10.46 -16.51 -5.88
CA ALA A 213 11.53 -17.48 -5.56
C ALA A 213 11.36 -18.11 -4.18
N LEU A 214 10.89 -17.33 -3.21
CA LEU A 214 10.71 -17.77 -1.82
C LEU A 214 9.63 -18.84 -1.68
N SER A 215 8.52 -18.74 -2.42
CA SER A 215 7.43 -19.71 -2.38
C SER A 215 7.83 -21.10 -2.95
N ARG A 216 8.92 -21.16 -3.72
CA ARG A 216 9.44 -22.37 -4.34
C ARG A 216 10.54 -23.06 -3.52
N LYS A 217 11.16 -22.35 -2.56
CA LYS A 217 12.22 -22.88 -1.70
C LYS A 217 11.61 -23.25 -0.35
N ARG A 218 11.73 -24.53 0.04
CA ARG A 218 11.43 -24.97 1.41
C ARG A 218 12.59 -24.58 2.32
N LEU A 219 12.45 -23.46 3.02
CA LEU A 219 13.40 -22.99 4.02
C LEU A 219 12.84 -23.31 5.41
N PRO A 220 13.54 -24.07 6.25
CA PRO A 220 12.99 -24.62 7.50
C PRO A 220 12.66 -23.54 8.54
N ASN A 221 13.25 -22.35 8.40
CA ASN A 221 13.09 -21.21 9.31
C ASN A 221 12.31 -20.04 8.68
N VAL A 222 11.58 -20.26 7.57
CA VAL A 222 10.66 -19.28 6.99
C VAL A 222 9.23 -19.76 7.18
N TYR A 223 8.43 -18.96 7.86
CA TYR A 223 7.07 -19.28 8.25
C TYR A 223 6.08 -18.33 7.58
N PHE A 224 5.11 -18.89 6.88
CA PHE A 224 4.02 -18.13 6.26
C PHE A 224 2.74 -18.37 7.08
N THR A 225 2.28 -17.35 7.78
CA THR A 225 1.11 -17.47 8.65
C THR A 225 -0.22 -17.22 7.94
N GLY A 226 -0.16 -16.76 6.68
CA GLY A 226 -1.35 -16.28 5.97
C GLY A 226 -1.81 -14.90 6.44
N SER A 227 -2.94 -14.45 5.93
CA SER A 227 -3.51 -13.13 6.29
C SER A 227 -4.23 -13.19 7.62
N VAL A 228 -4.06 -12.14 8.43
CA VAL A 228 -4.82 -11.92 9.67
C VAL A 228 -5.65 -10.64 9.52
N PRO A 229 -6.76 -10.49 10.27
CA PRO A 229 -7.49 -9.23 10.38
C PRO A 229 -6.57 -8.10 10.86
N TYR A 230 -6.81 -6.87 10.38
CA TYR A 230 -6.02 -5.70 10.80
C TYR A 230 -5.99 -5.54 12.32
N THR A 231 -7.12 -5.79 12.97
CA THR A 231 -7.28 -5.71 14.43
C THR A 231 -6.38 -6.68 15.22
N GLU A 232 -5.85 -7.72 14.58
CA GLU A 232 -4.98 -8.73 15.21
C GLU A 232 -3.48 -8.45 14.95
N LEU A 233 -3.15 -7.47 14.09
CA LEU A 233 -1.76 -7.11 13.79
C LEU A 233 -0.94 -6.73 15.02
N PRO A 234 -1.43 -5.97 16.02
CA PRO A 234 -0.65 -5.68 17.21
C PRO A 234 -0.21 -6.92 17.97
N ALA A 235 -1.09 -7.95 18.08
CA ALA A 235 -0.75 -9.22 18.74
C ALA A 235 0.29 -10.02 17.93
N MET A 236 0.21 -9.96 16.60
CA MET A 236 1.19 -10.57 15.71
C MET A 236 2.55 -9.90 15.84
N VAL A 237 2.59 -8.57 15.75
CA VAL A 237 3.83 -7.78 15.85
C VAL A 237 4.47 -7.88 17.25
N ASN A 238 3.65 -7.97 18.30
CA ASN A 238 4.15 -8.16 19.67
C ASN A 238 5.00 -9.43 19.80
N GLY A 239 4.66 -10.48 19.07
CA GLY A 239 5.39 -11.75 19.07
C GLY A 239 6.69 -11.77 18.26
N TRP A 240 7.09 -10.68 17.60
CA TRP A 240 8.34 -10.58 16.83
C TRP A 240 9.40 -9.82 17.62
N ASP A 241 10.67 -10.15 17.41
CA ASP A 241 11.81 -9.52 18.11
C ASP A 241 12.38 -8.35 17.28
N VAL A 242 12.32 -8.44 15.95
CA VAL A 242 12.74 -7.39 15.02
C VAL A 242 11.77 -7.34 13.82
N LEU A 243 11.54 -6.15 13.29
CA LEU A 243 10.68 -5.91 12.13
C LEU A 243 11.53 -5.72 10.88
N ILE A 244 11.08 -6.27 9.75
CA ILE A 244 11.83 -6.21 8.50
C ILE A 244 11.02 -5.62 7.36
N LEU A 245 11.67 -4.78 6.52
CA LEU A 245 11.13 -4.22 5.30
C LEU A 245 12.10 -4.48 4.14
N PRO A 246 12.14 -5.73 3.63
CA PRO A 246 13.07 -6.16 2.59
C PRO A 246 12.55 -5.75 1.21
N TYR A 247 12.69 -4.46 0.86
CA TYR A 247 12.29 -3.96 -0.45
C TYR A 247 13.37 -4.24 -1.52
N VAL A 248 12.93 -4.63 -2.70
CA VAL A 248 13.76 -4.55 -3.92
C VAL A 248 14.03 -3.05 -4.19
N ILE A 249 15.25 -2.70 -4.55
CA ILE A 249 15.58 -1.33 -4.98
C ILE A 249 15.31 -1.22 -6.49
N SER A 250 14.29 -0.47 -6.86
CA SER A 250 13.80 -0.32 -8.23
C SER A 250 13.06 1.00 -8.42
N ASP A 251 12.78 1.38 -9.66
CA ASP A 251 11.99 2.58 -9.95
C ASP A 251 10.59 2.53 -9.29
N LEU A 252 10.00 1.35 -9.18
CA LEU A 252 8.72 1.14 -8.50
C LEU A 252 8.83 1.45 -7.01
N THR A 253 9.79 0.83 -6.30
CA THR A 253 9.95 1.00 -4.85
C THR A 253 10.54 2.34 -4.47
N ASP A 254 11.23 3.01 -5.38
CA ASP A 254 11.70 4.38 -5.19
C ASP A 254 10.56 5.39 -5.07
N ALA A 255 9.41 5.09 -5.68
CA ALA A 255 8.25 5.98 -5.68
C ALA A 255 7.27 5.74 -4.52
N ILE A 256 7.37 4.60 -3.80
CA ILE A 256 6.42 4.26 -2.74
C ILE A 256 6.64 5.07 -1.46
N SER A 257 5.55 5.29 -0.73
CA SER A 257 5.53 5.74 0.66
C SER A 257 5.10 4.57 1.55
N PRO A 258 6.02 3.83 2.19
CA PRO A 258 5.66 2.60 2.88
C PRO A 258 4.90 2.88 4.17
N LEU A 259 3.58 2.69 4.15
CA LEU A 259 2.71 2.82 5.34
C LEU A 259 3.23 1.98 6.51
N LYS A 260 3.66 0.75 6.23
CA LYS A 260 4.24 -0.18 7.22
C LYS A 260 5.41 0.42 8.02
N LEU A 261 6.20 1.29 7.41
CA LEU A 261 7.30 1.92 8.13
C LEU A 261 6.82 2.72 9.33
N LYS A 262 5.76 3.53 9.16
CA LYS A 262 5.21 4.33 10.26
C LYS A 262 4.50 3.46 11.30
N GLU A 263 3.78 2.44 10.85
CA GLU A 263 3.15 1.45 11.73
C GLU A 263 4.21 0.72 12.57
N TYR A 264 5.32 0.31 11.96
CA TYR A 264 6.46 -0.32 12.65
C TYR A 264 7.13 0.62 13.63
N LEU A 265 7.39 1.86 13.23
CA LEU A 265 7.96 2.88 14.14
C LEU A 265 7.07 3.11 15.37
N ALA A 266 5.74 3.09 15.20
CA ALA A 266 4.80 3.24 16.30
C ALA A 266 4.90 2.12 17.34
N THR A 267 5.30 0.91 16.95
CA THR A 267 5.50 -0.20 17.90
C THR A 267 6.73 -0.02 18.81
N GLY A 268 7.64 0.86 18.44
CA GLY A 268 8.90 1.09 19.16
C GLY A 268 9.91 -0.05 19.07
N LYS A 269 9.67 -1.08 18.23
CA LYS A 269 10.59 -2.19 17.97
C LYS A 269 11.69 -1.78 16.98
N SER A 270 12.82 -2.49 17.02
CA SER A 270 13.89 -2.32 16.05
C SER A 270 13.42 -2.70 14.64
N ILE A 271 13.80 -1.91 13.65
CA ILE A 271 13.43 -2.10 12.25
C ILE A 271 14.69 -2.19 11.40
N VAL A 272 14.77 -3.20 10.53
CA VAL A 272 15.79 -3.30 9.48
C VAL A 272 15.09 -3.17 8.12
N SER A 273 15.62 -2.30 7.26
CA SER A 273 14.99 -2.01 5.96
C SER A 273 16.00 -1.80 4.85
N SER A 274 15.58 -2.12 3.61
CA SER A 274 16.26 -1.65 2.41
C SER A 274 16.21 -0.12 2.32
N PRO A 275 17.26 0.56 1.82
CA PRO A 275 17.37 2.02 1.80
C PRO A 275 16.65 2.64 0.61
N ILE A 276 15.34 2.44 0.49
CA ILE A 276 14.52 3.18 -0.49
C ILE A 276 14.35 4.65 -0.05
N PRO A 277 14.05 5.59 -0.96
CA PRO A 277 14.09 7.04 -0.68
C PRO A 277 13.29 7.49 0.54
N GLU A 278 12.06 6.99 0.71
CA GLU A 278 11.24 7.39 1.87
C GLU A 278 11.75 6.79 3.20
N VAL A 279 12.39 5.61 3.16
CA VAL A 279 13.05 5.03 4.35
C VAL A 279 14.31 5.79 4.71
N LEU A 280 15.08 6.26 3.71
CA LEU A 280 16.29 7.07 3.93
C LEU A 280 16.03 8.35 4.71
N LYS A 281 14.83 8.95 4.57
CA LYS A 281 14.41 10.12 5.34
C LYS A 281 14.22 9.83 6.84
N MET A 282 14.06 8.55 7.18
CA MET A 282 13.87 8.06 8.55
C MET A 282 15.08 7.24 9.06
N LYS A 283 16.26 7.45 8.47
CA LYS A 283 17.49 6.68 8.77
C LYS A 283 17.94 6.72 10.24
N GLU A 284 17.54 7.73 10.99
CA GLU A 284 17.80 7.86 12.41
C GLU A 284 17.01 6.86 13.26
N TYR A 285 15.85 6.39 12.74
CA TYR A 285 14.96 5.47 13.42
C TYR A 285 15.08 4.01 12.95
N VAL A 286 15.78 3.77 11.82
CA VAL A 286 15.78 2.47 11.12
C VAL A 286 17.21 2.03 10.80
N PHE A 287 17.50 0.75 10.97
CA PHE A 287 18.75 0.16 10.47
C PHE A 287 18.61 -0.05 8.96
N LEU A 288 19.55 0.50 8.21
CA LEU A 288 19.58 0.40 6.75
C LEU A 288 20.56 -0.68 6.30
N ALA A 289 20.15 -1.53 5.37
CA ALA A 289 20.98 -2.58 4.81
C ALA A 289 20.66 -2.82 3.34
N LYS A 290 21.69 -3.02 2.50
CA LYS A 290 21.58 -3.31 1.05
C LYS A 290 21.93 -4.74 0.72
N THR A 291 23.01 -5.27 1.29
CA THR A 291 23.50 -6.63 1.01
C THR A 291 23.06 -7.61 2.09
N ALA A 292 23.04 -8.90 1.78
CA ALA A 292 22.70 -9.92 2.75
C ALA A 292 23.63 -9.89 3.99
N GLU A 293 24.90 -9.49 3.82
CA GLU A 293 25.86 -9.33 4.90
C GLU A 293 25.50 -8.16 5.83
N GLU A 294 25.12 -7.03 5.23
CA GLU A 294 24.68 -5.84 6.00
C GLU A 294 23.39 -6.13 6.75
N TRP A 295 22.45 -6.85 6.09
CA TRP A 295 21.21 -7.28 6.72
C TRP A 295 21.43 -8.22 7.90
N GLU A 296 22.29 -9.27 7.73
CA GLU A 296 22.65 -10.18 8.80
C GLU A 296 23.25 -9.41 9.98
N LYS A 297 24.23 -8.53 9.72
CA LYS A 297 24.88 -7.71 10.76
C LYS A 297 23.85 -6.84 11.50
N SER A 298 22.94 -6.21 10.78
CA SER A 298 21.91 -5.33 11.37
C SER A 298 20.91 -6.15 12.20
N LEU A 299 20.44 -7.29 11.68
CA LEU A 299 19.54 -8.19 12.39
C LEU A 299 20.20 -8.74 13.67
N ARG A 300 21.45 -9.23 13.61
CA ARG A 300 22.19 -9.67 14.79
C ARG A 300 22.30 -8.55 15.82
N SER A 301 22.65 -7.34 15.39
CA SER A 301 22.74 -6.19 16.30
C SER A 301 21.41 -5.90 17.02
N CYS A 302 20.29 -6.02 16.32
CA CYS A 302 18.96 -5.81 16.92
C CYS A 302 18.55 -6.94 17.88
N LEU A 303 18.93 -8.18 17.58
CA LEU A 303 18.55 -9.36 18.35
C LEU A 303 19.42 -9.58 19.58
N ASP A 304 20.75 -9.36 19.45
CA ASP A 304 21.71 -9.59 20.53
C ASP A 304 21.74 -8.46 21.57
N ARG A 305 21.41 -7.23 21.15
CA ARG A 305 21.45 -6.03 21.99
C ARG A 305 20.24 -5.12 21.68
N PRO A 306 19.04 -5.50 22.11
CA PRO A 306 17.83 -4.70 21.89
C PRO A 306 17.92 -3.26 22.41
N GLU A 307 18.72 -3.04 23.47
CA GLU A 307 18.98 -1.72 24.07
C GLU A 307 19.80 -0.78 23.16
N ASN A 308 20.55 -1.31 22.20
CA ASN A 308 21.28 -0.53 21.18
C ASN A 308 20.40 -0.15 19.98
N GLY A 309 19.08 -0.20 20.16
CA GLY A 309 18.11 0.21 19.14
C GLY A 309 18.34 1.63 18.63
N LYS A 310 17.79 1.93 17.47
CA LYS A 310 17.76 3.28 16.92
C LYS A 310 16.93 4.20 17.81
N GLN A 311 17.12 5.52 17.63
CA GLN A 311 16.28 6.53 18.25
C GLN A 311 14.80 6.25 17.94
N LYS A 312 13.92 6.52 18.89
CA LYS A 312 12.46 6.43 18.68
C LYS A 312 11.91 7.80 18.34
N PRO A 313 10.92 7.89 17.43
CA PRO A 313 10.27 9.15 17.14
C PRO A 313 9.62 9.75 18.39
N GLY A 314 9.82 11.05 18.60
CA GLY A 314 9.23 11.79 19.71
C GLY A 314 7.78 12.20 19.46
N ALA A 315 7.15 12.84 20.45
CA ALA A 315 5.76 13.28 20.40
C ALA A 315 5.50 14.25 19.24
N ASP A 316 6.43 15.17 18.95
CA ASP A 316 6.30 16.15 17.85
C ASP A 316 6.23 15.48 16.48
N PHE A 317 6.95 14.37 16.27
CA PHE A 317 6.85 13.58 15.05
C PHE A 317 5.43 13.01 14.93
N TRP A 318 4.94 12.34 15.97
CA TRP A 318 3.63 11.69 15.94
C TRP A 318 2.47 12.68 15.81
N ALA A 319 2.59 13.88 16.37
CA ALA A 319 1.55 14.92 16.28
C ALA A 319 1.17 15.29 14.83
N ASN A 320 2.07 15.05 13.87
CA ASN A 320 1.85 15.35 12.44
C ASN A 320 1.60 14.11 11.58
N GLU A 321 1.67 12.91 12.16
CA GLU A 321 1.62 11.65 11.41
C GLU A 321 0.34 10.85 11.65
N THR A 322 -0.64 11.38 12.42
CA THR A 322 -1.94 10.71 12.62
C THR A 322 -2.85 10.84 11.40
N TRP A 323 -3.77 9.90 11.22
CA TRP A 323 -4.77 9.95 10.15
C TRP A 323 -5.66 11.19 10.23
N GLU A 324 -6.03 11.67 11.45
CA GLU A 324 -6.81 12.89 11.64
C GLU A 324 -6.07 14.11 11.11
N LYS A 325 -4.77 14.20 11.41
CA LYS A 325 -3.94 15.30 10.94
C LYS A 325 -3.81 15.28 9.42
N LYS A 326 -3.60 14.09 8.83
CA LYS A 326 -3.52 13.93 7.37
C LYS A 326 -4.86 14.24 6.70
N ALA A 327 -5.98 13.82 7.29
CA ALA A 327 -7.31 14.16 6.78
C ALA A 327 -7.56 15.67 6.80
N LYS A 328 -7.16 16.36 7.89
CA LYS A 328 -7.26 17.81 7.96
C LYS A 328 -6.39 18.48 6.89
N GLN A 329 -5.13 18.08 6.76
CA GLN A 329 -4.24 18.59 5.73
C GLN A 329 -4.83 18.38 4.33
N PHE A 330 -5.38 17.17 4.04
CA PHE A 330 -6.06 16.90 2.77
C PHE A 330 -7.20 17.90 2.51
N LEU A 331 -8.04 18.19 3.51
CA LEU A 331 -9.15 19.11 3.36
C LEU A 331 -8.66 20.54 3.12
N ASP A 332 -7.61 20.97 3.81
CA ASP A 332 -7.00 22.28 3.62
C ASP A 332 -6.41 22.39 2.19
N ASP A 333 -5.61 21.39 1.74
CA ASP A 333 -5.01 21.32 0.40
C ASP A 333 -6.06 21.28 -0.74
N VAL A 334 -7.27 20.78 -0.46
CA VAL A 334 -8.38 20.70 -1.44
C VAL A 334 -9.19 21.98 -1.51
N GLN A 335 -9.30 22.75 -0.41
CA GLN A 335 -10.13 23.96 -0.34
C GLN A 335 -9.41 25.18 -0.93
N ASP A 336 -8.09 25.31 -0.75
CA ASP A 336 -7.29 26.37 -1.35
C ASP A 336 -7.35 26.39 -2.89
#